data_c8969696da8522b4c2b9d09ac5e6820a
#
_entry.id   c8969696da8522b4c2b9d09ac5e6820a
#
_cell.length_a   1.000
_cell.length_b   1.000
_cell.length_c   1.000
_cell.angle_alpha   90.00
_cell.angle_beta   90.00
_cell.angle_gamma   90.00
#
_symmetry.space_group_name_H-M   'P 1'
#
loop_
_entity.id
_entity.type
_entity.pdbx_description
1 polymer ?
#
loop_
_entity_poly.entity_id
_entity_poly.type
_entity_poly.pdbx_seq_one_letter_code
_entity_poly.pdbx_strand_id
1 'polypeptide(L)'
;MTGLLSLPLLQSAQAQKEVTHNEAITGLERWTFPRVQSRSLTAPPADPPEGDAWIVAAEAGGDWAGQDGTAAEWRRGAWTFLNLPVGSLLWVADEGLYVHRSPDGSWTGNLPVQSVEVGEAEMLGAERRNIAVPTGGATVDLEARQTLSDLVAALTDMGLINP
;
A
#
# COMPACT_ATOMS: atom_id res chain seq x y z
N MET A 1 18.24 -1.18 -21.79
CA MET A 1 18.18 -0.64 -20.42
C MET A 1 16.78 -0.92 -19.89
N THR A 2 16.62 -1.12 -18.58
CA THR A 2 15.31 -1.24 -17.92
C THR A 2 14.59 0.10 -17.85
N GLY A 3 13.27 0.10 -17.58
CA GLY A 3 12.44 1.31 -17.64
C GLY A 3 12.59 2.27 -16.46
N LEU A 4 12.69 1.75 -15.24
CA LEU A 4 12.69 2.57 -14.02
C LEU A 4 14.10 3.00 -13.59
N LEU A 5 15.02 2.04 -13.52
CA LEU A 5 16.38 2.27 -13.00
C LEU A 5 17.43 2.41 -14.10
N SER A 6 17.02 2.30 -15.36
CA SER A 6 17.94 2.34 -16.50
C SER A 6 19.10 1.32 -16.39
N LEU A 7 18.84 0.14 -15.79
CA LEU A 7 19.85 -0.90 -15.65
C LEU A 7 20.29 -1.43 -17.02
N PRO A 8 21.58 -1.71 -17.22
CA PRO A 8 22.06 -2.23 -18.49
C PRO A 8 21.53 -3.65 -18.73
N LEU A 9 21.08 -3.90 -19.97
CA LEU A 9 20.64 -5.22 -20.42
C LEU A 9 21.67 -5.80 -21.39
N LEU A 10 21.77 -7.12 -21.40
CA LEU A 10 22.63 -7.82 -22.36
C LEU A 10 22.13 -7.60 -23.80
N GLN A 11 23.05 -7.41 -24.73
CA GLN A 11 22.78 -7.33 -26.18
C GLN A 11 22.67 -8.73 -26.78
N SER A 12 21.89 -8.87 -27.86
CA SER A 12 21.64 -10.12 -28.55
C SER A 12 22.90 -10.59 -29.30
N ALA A 13 23.77 -11.33 -28.66
CA ALA A 13 24.90 -12.02 -29.29
C ALA A 13 25.42 -13.22 -28.48
N GLN A 14 24.76 -13.62 -27.41
CA GLN A 14 25.24 -14.69 -26.51
C GLN A 14 24.18 -15.80 -26.32
N ALA A 15 23.92 -16.57 -27.38
CA ALA A 15 23.20 -17.85 -27.33
C ALA A 15 22.02 -17.89 -26.31
N GLN A 16 21.01 -17.02 -26.47
CA GLN A 16 19.76 -16.94 -25.67
C GLN A 16 19.91 -16.61 -24.16
N LYS A 17 21.12 -16.45 -23.65
CA LYS A 17 21.35 -16.06 -22.25
C LYS A 17 20.83 -14.65 -21.95
N GLU A 18 20.80 -13.79 -22.95
CA GLU A 18 20.27 -12.43 -22.86
C GLU A 18 18.78 -12.40 -22.49
N VAL A 19 17.97 -13.32 -22.99
CA VAL A 19 16.53 -13.36 -22.70
C VAL A 19 16.31 -13.62 -21.22
N THR A 20 16.81 -14.73 -20.70
CA THR A 20 16.63 -15.13 -19.30
C THR A 20 17.26 -14.13 -18.32
N HIS A 21 18.46 -13.61 -18.67
CA HIS A 21 19.12 -12.62 -17.83
C HIS A 21 18.35 -11.29 -17.79
N ASN A 22 17.91 -10.81 -18.95
CA ASN A 22 17.17 -9.56 -19.03
C ASN A 22 15.80 -9.64 -18.37
N GLU A 23 15.13 -10.79 -18.44
CA GLU A 23 13.89 -11.05 -17.70
C GLU A 23 14.12 -11.03 -16.19
N ALA A 24 15.19 -11.62 -15.70
CA ALA A 24 15.56 -11.58 -14.29
C ALA A 24 15.87 -10.15 -13.81
N ILE A 25 16.64 -9.38 -14.56
CA ILE A 25 16.98 -7.97 -14.24
C ILE A 25 15.73 -7.10 -14.23
N THR A 26 14.85 -7.25 -15.23
CA THR A 26 13.59 -6.49 -15.27
C THR A 26 12.64 -6.89 -14.13
N GLY A 27 12.62 -8.18 -13.76
CA GLY A 27 11.90 -8.67 -12.59
C GLY A 27 12.43 -8.07 -11.29
N LEU A 28 13.75 -8.02 -11.11
CA LEU A 28 14.38 -7.40 -9.93
C LEU A 28 14.08 -5.91 -9.84
N GLU A 29 14.13 -5.17 -10.96
CA GLU A 29 13.75 -3.76 -10.99
C GLU A 29 12.32 -3.54 -10.49
N ARG A 30 11.38 -4.36 -10.94
CA ARG A 30 9.98 -4.33 -10.51
C ARG A 30 9.83 -4.52 -9.00
N TRP A 31 10.58 -5.44 -8.40
CA TRP A 31 10.53 -5.71 -6.97
C TRP A 31 11.28 -4.69 -6.12
N THR A 32 12.26 -3.99 -6.69
CA THR A 32 13.02 -2.94 -6.00
C THR A 32 12.20 -1.65 -5.89
N PHE A 33 11.38 -1.33 -6.90
CA PHE A 33 10.48 -0.18 -6.92
C PHE A 33 9.05 -0.61 -7.25
N PRO A 34 8.38 -1.30 -6.33
CA PRO A 34 7.05 -1.85 -6.57
C PRO A 34 6.03 -0.71 -6.65
N ARG A 35 5.66 -0.33 -7.87
CA ARG A 35 4.72 0.74 -8.17
C ARG A 35 3.65 0.25 -9.12
N VAL A 36 2.41 0.70 -8.88
CA VAL A 36 1.27 0.56 -9.78
C VAL A 36 0.66 1.93 -10.07
N GLN A 37 0.01 2.08 -11.21
CA GLN A 37 -0.59 3.35 -11.61
C GLN A 37 -1.88 3.62 -10.84
N SER A 38 -2.70 2.58 -10.66
CA SER A 38 -3.99 2.63 -9.98
C SER A 38 -4.39 1.25 -9.45
N ARG A 39 -5.38 1.22 -8.55
CA ARG A 39 -6.06 0.01 -8.07
C ARG A 39 -7.58 0.08 -8.19
N SER A 40 -8.10 1.08 -8.89
CA SER A 40 -9.55 1.35 -8.99
C SER A 40 -10.14 1.00 -10.35
N LEU A 41 -9.32 0.62 -11.34
CA LEU A 41 -9.81 0.32 -12.68
C LEU A 41 -10.46 -1.06 -12.75
N THR A 42 -11.67 -1.11 -13.32
CA THR A 42 -12.44 -2.34 -13.60
C THR A 42 -12.27 -2.83 -15.03
N ALA A 43 -11.43 -2.18 -15.83
CA ALA A 43 -11.07 -2.61 -17.17
C ALA A 43 -9.67 -2.10 -17.52
N PRO A 44 -8.92 -2.80 -18.37
CA PRO A 44 -7.59 -2.37 -18.79
C PRO A 44 -7.65 -1.03 -19.53
N PRO A 45 -6.63 -0.16 -19.38
CA PRO A 45 -6.49 1.04 -20.21
C PRO A 45 -6.31 0.68 -21.68
N ALA A 46 -6.79 1.54 -22.57
CA ALA A 46 -6.79 1.26 -24.02
C ALA A 46 -5.38 1.29 -24.63
N ASP A 47 -4.47 2.10 -24.08
CA ASP A 47 -3.08 2.25 -24.55
C ASP A 47 -2.12 2.27 -23.35
N PRO A 48 -1.89 1.11 -22.73
CA PRO A 48 -1.02 1.01 -21.56
C PRO A 48 0.46 1.15 -21.96
N PRO A 49 1.22 2.02 -21.27
CA PRO A 49 2.66 2.10 -21.48
C PRO A 49 3.37 0.80 -21.11
N GLU A 50 4.42 0.45 -21.89
CA GLU A 50 5.27 -0.72 -21.62
C GLU A 50 5.90 -0.68 -20.22
N GLY A 51 5.71 -1.73 -19.45
CA GLY A 51 6.22 -1.86 -18.08
C GLY A 51 5.32 -1.23 -17.00
N ASP A 52 4.23 -0.55 -17.35
CA ASP A 52 3.27 -0.07 -16.37
C ASP A 52 2.43 -1.20 -15.80
N ALA A 53 1.99 -1.03 -14.56
CA ALA A 53 1.18 -2.02 -13.86
C ALA A 53 0.02 -1.38 -13.08
N TRP A 54 -1.00 -2.19 -12.83
CA TRP A 54 -2.21 -1.85 -12.08
C TRP A 54 -2.57 -2.99 -11.13
N ILE A 55 -3.23 -2.67 -10.03
CA ILE A 55 -3.97 -3.68 -9.28
C ILE A 55 -5.35 -3.78 -9.93
N VAL A 56 -5.73 -4.97 -10.34
CA VAL A 56 -7.04 -5.24 -10.92
C VAL A 56 -8.11 -5.08 -9.85
N ALA A 57 -9.06 -4.17 -10.07
CA ALA A 57 -10.18 -3.98 -9.15
C ALA A 57 -11.13 -5.18 -9.16
N ALA A 58 -11.99 -5.28 -8.15
CA ALA A 58 -13.02 -6.31 -8.10
C ALA A 58 -13.99 -6.17 -9.28
N GLU A 59 -14.50 -7.32 -9.76
CA GLU A 59 -15.46 -7.41 -10.87
C GLU A 59 -14.91 -6.83 -12.19
N ALA A 60 -13.61 -6.94 -12.40
CA ALA A 60 -12.98 -6.44 -13.61
C ALA A 60 -13.41 -7.23 -14.87
N GLY A 61 -13.54 -6.50 -15.97
CA GLY A 61 -13.92 -7.04 -17.27
C GLY A 61 -12.81 -6.95 -18.32
N GLY A 62 -13.16 -7.30 -19.56
CA GLY A 62 -12.22 -7.32 -20.68
C GLY A 62 -11.10 -8.32 -20.45
N ASP A 63 -9.86 -7.95 -20.82
CA ASP A 63 -8.68 -8.79 -20.66
C ASP A 63 -8.30 -9.04 -19.19
N TRP A 64 -8.94 -8.34 -18.25
CA TRP A 64 -8.73 -8.48 -16.81
C TRP A 64 -9.77 -9.36 -16.12
N ALA A 65 -10.73 -9.91 -16.85
CA ALA A 65 -11.79 -10.74 -16.28
C ALA A 65 -11.24 -11.93 -15.48
N GLY A 66 -11.68 -12.06 -14.22
CA GLY A 66 -11.24 -13.13 -13.31
C GLY A 66 -9.84 -12.95 -12.72
N GLN A 67 -9.24 -11.77 -12.86
CA GLN A 67 -7.91 -11.44 -12.31
C GLN A 67 -7.97 -10.49 -11.11
N ASP A 68 -9.11 -10.40 -10.45
CA ASP A 68 -9.36 -9.50 -9.32
C ASP A 68 -8.26 -9.57 -8.26
N GLY A 69 -7.76 -8.41 -7.84
CA GLY A 69 -6.73 -8.28 -6.82
C GLY A 69 -5.31 -8.68 -7.24
N THR A 70 -5.09 -9.15 -8.47
CA THR A 70 -3.74 -9.39 -9.00
C THR A 70 -3.11 -8.08 -9.46
N ALA A 71 -1.77 -8.06 -9.58
CA ALA A 71 -1.08 -7.00 -10.29
C ALA A 71 -1.00 -7.37 -11.78
N ALA A 72 -1.62 -6.54 -12.64
CA ALA A 72 -1.57 -6.66 -14.09
C ALA A 72 -0.48 -5.75 -14.64
N GLU A 73 0.55 -6.31 -15.26
CA GLU A 73 1.63 -5.58 -15.92
C GLU A 73 1.48 -5.68 -17.44
N TRP A 74 1.58 -4.54 -18.12
CA TRP A 74 1.65 -4.52 -19.58
C TRP A 74 3.08 -4.73 -20.05
N ARG A 75 3.31 -5.82 -20.76
CA ARG A 75 4.65 -6.19 -21.21
C ARG A 75 4.63 -6.88 -22.57
N ARG A 76 5.45 -6.37 -23.51
CA ARG A 76 5.60 -6.95 -24.87
C ARG A 76 4.26 -7.09 -25.60
N GLY A 77 3.36 -6.11 -25.41
CA GLY A 77 2.06 -6.11 -26.05
C GLY A 77 1.03 -7.09 -25.46
N ALA A 78 1.25 -7.57 -24.24
CA ALA A 78 0.34 -8.48 -23.55
C ALA A 78 0.28 -8.19 -22.04
N TRP A 79 -0.84 -8.58 -21.41
CA TRP A 79 -1.02 -8.53 -19.97
C TRP A 79 -0.34 -9.72 -19.31
N THR A 80 0.43 -9.45 -18.27
CA THR A 80 1.02 -10.44 -17.36
C THR A 80 0.44 -10.23 -15.98
N PHE A 81 -0.18 -11.28 -15.39
CA PHE A 81 -0.80 -11.20 -14.08
C PHE A 81 0.08 -11.84 -13.02
N LEU A 82 0.29 -11.10 -11.93
CA LEU A 82 1.13 -11.49 -10.81
C LEU A 82 0.27 -11.58 -9.55
N ASN A 83 0.11 -12.78 -9.01
CA ASN A 83 -0.51 -12.97 -7.71
C ASN A 83 0.53 -12.74 -6.62
N LEU A 84 0.59 -11.50 -6.12
CA LEU A 84 1.58 -11.10 -5.13
C LEU A 84 1.25 -11.70 -3.76
N PRO A 85 2.25 -12.18 -2.99
CA PRO A 85 2.01 -12.78 -1.68
C PRO A 85 1.51 -11.77 -0.64
N VAL A 86 0.90 -12.28 0.43
CA VAL A 86 0.55 -11.50 1.63
C VAL A 86 1.78 -10.77 2.17
N GLY A 87 1.61 -9.52 2.55
CA GLY A 87 2.71 -8.65 3.00
C GLY A 87 3.42 -7.89 1.88
N SER A 88 3.13 -8.16 0.59
CA SER A 88 3.65 -7.34 -0.50
C SER A 88 3.23 -5.89 -0.34
N LEU A 89 4.16 -4.96 -0.55
CA LEU A 89 3.97 -3.52 -0.46
C LEU A 89 4.09 -2.89 -1.85
N LEU A 90 3.11 -2.07 -2.25
CA LEU A 90 3.09 -1.36 -3.52
C LEU A 90 2.80 0.12 -3.32
N TRP A 91 3.47 0.97 -4.09
CA TRP A 91 3.11 2.37 -4.23
C TRP A 91 1.99 2.52 -5.26
N VAL A 92 0.88 3.15 -4.90
CA VAL A 92 -0.23 3.47 -5.80
C VAL A 92 -0.10 4.92 -6.23
N ALA A 93 0.18 5.13 -7.52
CA ALA A 93 0.61 6.43 -8.03
C ALA A 93 -0.50 7.49 -8.02
N ASP A 94 -1.72 7.13 -8.38
CA ASP A 94 -2.87 8.02 -8.41
C ASP A 94 -3.40 8.40 -7.02
N GLU A 95 -3.15 7.54 -6.02
CA GLU A 95 -3.53 7.80 -4.62
C GLU A 95 -2.40 8.45 -3.80
N GLY A 96 -1.14 8.35 -4.25
CA GLY A 96 0.02 8.89 -3.57
C GLY A 96 0.32 8.23 -2.22
N LEU A 97 0.04 6.92 -2.08
CA LEU A 97 0.25 6.17 -0.84
C LEU A 97 0.74 4.74 -1.10
N TYR A 98 1.26 4.11 -0.05
CA TYR A 98 1.56 2.70 -0.05
C TYR A 98 0.35 1.87 0.34
N VAL A 99 0.17 0.74 -0.34
CA VAL A 99 -0.78 -0.31 0.04
C VAL A 99 -0.05 -1.61 0.28
N HIS A 100 -0.56 -2.45 1.18
CA HIS A 100 -0.04 -3.80 1.37
C HIS A 100 -1.12 -4.85 1.10
N ARG A 101 -0.69 -6.05 0.73
CA ARG A 101 -1.55 -7.22 0.57
C ARG A 101 -1.87 -7.80 1.94
N SER A 102 -3.13 -7.71 2.36
CA SER A 102 -3.63 -8.24 3.63
C SER A 102 -3.82 -9.77 3.58
N PRO A 103 -3.92 -10.46 4.76
CA PRO A 103 -4.17 -11.90 4.80
C PRO A 103 -5.46 -12.37 4.14
N ASP A 104 -6.48 -11.52 4.06
CA ASP A 104 -7.74 -11.75 3.36
C ASP A 104 -7.64 -11.59 1.83
N GLY A 105 -6.47 -11.20 1.34
CA GLY A 105 -6.22 -10.97 -0.08
C GLY A 105 -6.58 -9.57 -0.58
N SER A 106 -7.07 -8.68 0.27
CA SER A 106 -7.34 -7.29 -0.10
C SER A 106 -6.07 -6.43 -0.14
N TRP A 107 -6.15 -5.27 -0.79
CA TRP A 107 -5.11 -4.25 -0.80
C TRP A 107 -5.56 -3.06 0.06
N THR A 108 -4.83 -2.78 1.13
CA THR A 108 -5.16 -1.70 2.09
C THR A 108 -3.99 -0.77 2.34
N GLY A 109 -4.30 0.52 2.57
CA GLY A 109 -3.32 1.54 2.98
C GLY A 109 -3.02 1.53 4.48
N ASN A 110 -3.74 0.73 5.27
CA ASN A 110 -3.50 0.61 6.71
C ASN A 110 -2.33 -0.35 6.96
N LEU A 111 -1.11 0.17 7.02
CA LEU A 111 0.08 -0.66 7.28
C LEU A 111 0.04 -1.20 8.72
N PRO A 112 0.05 -2.53 8.91
CA PRO A 112 0.09 -3.14 10.23
C PRO A 112 1.49 -2.93 10.82
N VAL A 113 1.59 -2.12 11.87
CA VAL A 113 2.80 -1.90 12.64
C VAL A 113 2.54 -2.24 14.10
N GLN A 114 3.54 -2.76 14.81
CA GLN A 114 3.41 -3.08 16.23
C GLN A 114 3.46 -1.80 17.07
N SER A 115 4.37 -0.91 16.74
CA SER A 115 4.56 0.39 17.38
C SER A 115 5.13 1.40 16.41
N VAL A 116 5.03 2.68 16.75
CA VAL A 116 5.73 3.77 16.07
C VAL A 116 6.74 4.37 17.04
N GLU A 117 8.02 4.29 16.70
CA GLU A 117 9.12 4.82 17.47
C GLU A 117 9.70 6.06 16.80
N VAL A 118 10.08 7.06 17.62
CA VAL A 118 10.81 8.24 17.16
C VAL A 118 12.06 8.37 18.00
N GLY A 119 13.23 8.20 17.40
CA GLY A 119 14.49 8.03 18.12
C GLY A 119 14.48 6.71 18.90
N GLU A 120 14.64 6.77 20.23
CA GLU A 120 14.60 5.61 21.12
C GLU A 120 13.28 5.55 21.93
N ALA A 121 12.30 6.42 21.61
CA ALA A 121 11.04 6.52 22.33
C ALA A 121 9.89 5.92 21.51
N GLU A 122 9.15 4.98 22.11
CA GLU A 122 7.89 4.51 21.57
C GLU A 122 6.81 5.60 21.72
N MET A 123 6.31 6.10 20.59
CA MET A 123 5.30 7.17 20.56
C MET A 123 3.88 6.63 20.47
N LEU A 124 3.68 5.54 19.73
CA LEU A 124 2.39 4.88 19.57
C LEU A 124 2.62 3.36 19.66
N GLY A 125 2.08 2.74 20.69
CA GLY A 125 2.16 1.30 20.91
C GLY A 125 0.78 0.62 20.82
N ALA A 126 0.77 -0.68 21.07
CA ALA A 126 -0.43 -1.50 21.04
C ALA A 126 -1.38 -1.19 22.23
N GLU A 127 -0.83 -0.72 23.36
CA GLU A 127 -1.59 -0.41 24.56
C GLU A 127 -2.10 1.04 24.53
N ARG A 128 -3.42 1.16 24.63
CA ARG A 128 -4.10 2.46 24.78
C ARG A 128 -4.56 2.62 26.22
N ARG A 129 -4.25 3.77 26.82
CA ARG A 129 -4.71 4.07 28.18
C ARG A 129 -6.15 4.50 28.18
N ASN A 130 -6.91 4.04 29.18
CA ASN A 130 -8.24 4.55 29.46
C ASN A 130 -8.11 5.82 30.31
N ILE A 131 -8.73 6.91 29.86
CA ILE A 131 -8.78 8.18 30.58
C ILE A 131 -10.26 8.52 30.87
N ALA A 132 -10.65 8.41 32.13
CA ALA A 132 -12.00 8.71 32.52
C ALA A 132 -12.27 10.21 32.51
N VAL A 133 -13.46 10.59 32.05
CA VAL A 133 -13.94 11.98 32.14
C VAL A 133 -14.12 12.36 33.62
N PRO A 134 -13.73 13.58 34.07
CA PRO A 134 -13.83 13.99 35.42
C PRO A 134 -15.28 14.09 35.87
N THR A 135 -15.63 13.42 37.00
CA THR A 135 -16.97 13.43 37.62
C THR A 135 -16.89 13.81 39.10
N GLY A 136 -17.91 14.50 39.62
CA GLY A 136 -17.96 14.90 41.03
C GLY A 136 -17.07 16.12 41.35
N GLY A 137 -16.83 16.37 42.63
CA GLY A 137 -16.04 17.50 43.16
C GLY A 137 -16.91 18.61 43.81
N ALA A 138 -16.36 19.28 44.84
CA ALA A 138 -17.09 20.33 45.59
C ALA A 138 -17.17 21.66 44.82
N THR A 139 -16.19 21.95 43.97
CA THR A 139 -16.20 23.10 43.07
C THR A 139 -16.23 22.59 41.62
N VAL A 140 -17.28 23.00 40.89
CA VAL A 140 -17.46 22.56 39.51
C VAL A 140 -17.22 23.75 38.59
N ASP A 141 -16.14 23.66 37.82
CA ASP A 141 -15.87 24.50 36.65
C ASP A 141 -16.42 23.80 35.40
N LEU A 142 -17.58 24.27 34.93
CA LEU A 142 -18.27 23.64 33.80
C LEU A 142 -17.49 23.80 32.48
N GLU A 143 -16.82 24.93 32.29
CA GLU A 143 -16.05 25.20 31.06
C GLU A 143 -14.81 24.32 31.00
N ALA A 144 -14.09 24.20 32.12
CA ALA A 144 -12.94 23.30 32.22
C ALA A 144 -13.34 21.83 32.01
N ARG A 145 -14.47 21.39 32.56
CA ARG A 145 -14.97 20.02 32.35
C ARG A 145 -15.36 19.75 30.92
N GLN A 146 -16.02 20.70 30.26
CA GLN A 146 -16.37 20.56 28.85
C GLN A 146 -15.11 20.44 27.99
N THR A 147 -14.12 21.31 28.21
CA THR A 147 -12.86 21.27 27.50
C THR A 147 -12.13 19.94 27.68
N LEU A 148 -12.09 19.38 28.90
CA LEU A 148 -11.50 18.07 29.17
C LEU A 148 -12.28 16.94 28.49
N SER A 149 -13.60 17.01 28.47
CA SER A 149 -14.44 16.02 27.78
C SER A 149 -14.20 16.05 26.28
N ASP A 150 -14.12 17.24 25.69
CA ASP A 150 -13.85 17.40 24.26
C ASP A 150 -12.44 16.91 23.90
N LEU A 151 -11.44 17.16 24.76
CA LEU A 151 -10.09 16.65 24.58
C LEU A 151 -10.05 15.10 24.62
N VAL A 152 -10.71 14.49 25.62
CA VAL A 152 -10.80 13.03 25.73
C VAL A 152 -11.49 12.45 24.50
N ALA A 153 -12.60 13.05 24.05
CA ALA A 153 -13.28 12.63 22.83
C ALA A 153 -12.38 12.70 21.61
N ALA A 154 -11.68 13.82 21.41
CA ALA A 154 -10.76 14.00 20.29
C ALA A 154 -9.63 12.97 20.29
N LEU A 155 -9.01 12.68 21.45
CA LEU A 155 -7.95 11.67 21.57
C LEU A 155 -8.49 10.25 21.32
N THR A 156 -9.73 9.97 21.72
CA THR A 156 -10.41 8.71 21.44
C THR A 156 -10.69 8.54 19.95
N ASP A 157 -11.22 9.58 19.29
CA ASP A 157 -11.50 9.58 17.85
C ASP A 157 -10.22 9.41 17.02
N MET A 158 -9.11 9.96 17.48
CA MET A 158 -7.78 9.76 16.89
C MET A 158 -7.20 8.36 17.18
N GLY A 159 -7.85 7.57 18.02
CA GLY A 159 -7.40 6.24 18.41
C GLY A 159 -6.16 6.22 19.31
N LEU A 160 -5.85 7.32 19.98
CA LEU A 160 -4.69 7.44 20.88
C LEU A 160 -4.95 6.92 22.29
N ILE A 161 -6.21 6.93 22.72
CA ILE A 161 -6.66 6.39 24.02
C ILE A 161 -7.89 5.52 23.83
N ASN A 162 -8.23 4.71 24.82
CA ASN A 162 -9.51 3.99 24.88
C ASN A 162 -10.58 4.87 25.55
N PRO A 163 -11.87 4.74 25.14
CA PRO A 163 -12.99 5.40 25.80
C PRO A 163 -13.20 4.91 27.23
#